data_8e86affcb650b4574acd8cde13a71069
#
_entry.id   8e86affcb650b4574acd8cde13a71069
#
_cell.length_a   1.000
_cell.length_b   1.000
_cell.length_c   1.000
_cell.angle_alpha   90.00
_cell.angle_beta   90.00
_cell.angle_gamma   90.00
#
_symmetry.space_group_name_H-M   'P 1'
#
loop_
_entity.id
_entity.type
_entity.pdbx_description
1 polymer ?
#
loop_
_entity_poly.entity_id
_entity_poly.type
_entity_poly.pdbx_seq_one_letter_code
_entity_poly.pdbx_strand_id
1 'polypeptide(L)'
;GSHEAIIEQAGSDNKAAIQQWAGVQNSEPGASSAIVYQTGIANEISIDQYGEHIAEIGQTGDENTINLTQAQSNSTVSSLGEEYGSGAFALLMQHGFSNEITLAQNGSHYASISQNGSQNKATVLQDGLSLENIAEVEQNGTNNDAIIEQFGSQNSTTIRQTGNGHSAHIVQVGYGNQATVIQN
;
A
#
# COMPACT_ATOMS: atom_id res chain seq x y z
N GLY A 1 5.51 -21.18 7.53
CA GLY A 1 4.77 -20.01 8.01
C GLY A 1 3.28 -20.23 7.86
N SER A 2 2.50 -19.57 8.68
CA SER A 2 1.04 -19.56 8.57
C SER A 2 0.62 -18.19 8.01
N HIS A 3 -0.12 -18.19 6.92
CA HIS A 3 -0.79 -16.97 6.46
C HIS A 3 -2.03 -16.71 7.29
N GLU A 4 -2.31 -15.44 7.57
CA GLU A 4 -3.50 -15.01 8.28
C GLU A 4 -4.29 -14.02 7.40
N ALA A 5 -5.59 -14.23 7.28
CA ALA A 5 -6.48 -13.32 6.60
C ALA A 5 -7.75 -13.12 7.46
N ILE A 6 -8.05 -11.88 7.79
CA ILE A 6 -9.26 -11.48 8.51
C ILE A 6 -10.05 -10.55 7.61
N ILE A 7 -11.32 -10.86 7.36
CA ILE A 7 -12.23 -10.03 6.58
C ILE A 7 -13.49 -9.80 7.40
N GLU A 8 -13.78 -8.54 7.67
CA GLU A 8 -15.03 -8.11 8.28
C GLU A 8 -15.76 -7.15 7.33
N GLN A 9 -16.98 -7.51 6.95
CA GLN A 9 -17.79 -6.76 6.00
C GLN A 9 -19.17 -6.44 6.60
N ALA A 10 -19.61 -5.20 6.50
CA ALA A 10 -20.94 -4.75 6.86
C ALA A 10 -21.56 -3.91 5.75
N GLY A 11 -22.87 -4.07 5.50
CA GLY A 11 -23.58 -3.42 4.40
C GLY A 11 -23.90 -4.39 3.25
N SER A 12 -23.95 -3.90 2.01
CA SER A 12 -24.32 -4.73 0.86
C SER A 12 -23.30 -4.64 -0.28
N ASP A 13 -23.23 -5.70 -1.06
CA ASP A 13 -22.43 -5.79 -2.28
C ASP A 13 -20.92 -5.52 -2.14
N ASN A 14 -20.39 -5.56 -0.91
CA ASN A 14 -18.96 -5.43 -0.64
C ASN A 14 -18.23 -6.70 -1.09
N LYS A 15 -17.04 -6.53 -1.69
CA LYS A 15 -16.19 -7.61 -2.15
C LYS A 15 -14.79 -7.49 -1.56
N ALA A 16 -14.24 -8.60 -1.07
CA ALA A 16 -12.84 -8.69 -0.68
C ALA A 16 -12.24 -9.99 -1.21
N ALA A 17 -11.14 -9.87 -1.93
CA ALA A 17 -10.35 -10.99 -2.42
C ALA A 17 -8.93 -10.88 -1.86
N ILE A 18 -8.47 -11.93 -1.16
CA ILE A 18 -7.12 -12.00 -0.61
C ILE A 18 -6.45 -13.25 -1.14
N GLN A 19 -5.30 -13.08 -1.76
CA GLN A 19 -4.44 -14.16 -2.22
C GLN A 19 -3.08 -14.03 -1.52
N GLN A 20 -2.68 -15.07 -0.81
CA GLN A 20 -1.42 -15.10 -0.08
C GLN A 20 -0.62 -16.34 -0.47
N TRP A 21 0.62 -16.13 -0.92
CA TRP A 21 1.53 -17.22 -1.27
C TRP A 21 2.81 -17.15 -0.44
N ALA A 22 3.27 -18.30 0.01
CA ALA A 22 4.56 -18.41 0.67
C ALA A 22 5.69 -18.09 -0.34
N GLY A 23 6.49 -17.10 -0.05
CA GLY A 23 7.78 -16.92 -0.71
C GLY A 23 8.74 -18.04 -0.28
N VAL A 24 9.55 -18.55 -1.19
CA VAL A 24 10.58 -19.52 -0.86
C VAL A 24 11.84 -18.77 -0.48
N GLN A 25 12.08 -18.57 0.82
CA GLN A 25 13.36 -18.13 1.33
C GLN A 25 13.93 -19.14 2.33
N ASN A 26 15.18 -19.54 2.12
CA ASN A 26 16.03 -20.30 3.05
C ASN A 26 15.35 -21.42 3.87
N SER A 27 14.45 -22.20 3.26
CA SER A 27 13.77 -23.34 3.86
C SER A 27 12.70 -23.03 4.93
N GLU A 28 12.41 -21.78 5.24
CA GLU A 28 11.29 -21.39 6.08
C GLU A 28 10.20 -20.71 5.24
N PRO A 29 8.96 -21.18 5.30
CA PRO A 29 7.86 -20.50 4.62
C PRO A 29 7.52 -19.19 5.34
N GLY A 30 7.58 -18.07 4.65
CA GLY A 30 7.15 -16.77 5.15
C GLY A 30 5.67 -16.71 5.52
N ALA A 31 5.30 -15.85 6.46
CA ALA A 31 3.92 -15.63 6.90
C ALA A 31 3.43 -14.24 6.47
N SER A 32 2.35 -14.17 5.73
CA SER A 32 1.68 -12.90 5.41
C SER A 32 0.46 -12.70 6.30
N SER A 33 0.17 -11.46 6.67
CA SER A 33 -1.04 -11.08 7.37
C SER A 33 -1.82 -10.04 6.57
N ALA A 34 -3.13 -10.24 6.41
CA ALA A 34 -4.03 -9.28 5.79
C ALA A 34 -5.28 -9.10 6.66
N ILE A 35 -5.52 -7.87 7.09
CA ILE A 35 -6.70 -7.50 7.88
C ILE A 35 -7.53 -6.51 7.08
N VAL A 36 -8.80 -6.83 6.84
CA VAL A 36 -9.70 -6.06 5.98
C VAL A 36 -10.99 -5.74 6.72
N TYR A 37 -11.34 -4.46 6.76
CA TYR A 37 -12.60 -3.96 7.27
C TYR A 37 -13.33 -3.18 6.18
N GLN A 38 -14.54 -3.60 5.80
CA GLN A 38 -15.38 -2.88 4.82
C GLN A 38 -16.75 -2.57 5.41
N THR A 39 -17.17 -1.31 5.31
CA THR A 39 -18.51 -0.88 5.75
C THR A 39 -19.13 0.03 4.69
N GLY A 40 -20.35 -0.29 4.26
CA GLY A 40 -21.06 0.49 3.24
C GLY A 40 -21.54 -0.36 2.07
N ILE A 41 -21.57 0.20 0.88
CA ILE A 41 -22.19 -0.43 -0.29
C ILE A 41 -21.16 -0.50 -1.43
N ALA A 42 -21.04 -1.67 -2.07
CA ALA A 42 -20.26 -1.90 -3.28
C ALA A 42 -18.77 -1.52 -3.17
N ASN A 43 -18.17 -1.63 -2.00
CA ASN A 43 -16.73 -1.47 -1.84
C ASN A 43 -15.99 -2.71 -2.35
N GLU A 44 -14.82 -2.52 -2.99
CA GLU A 44 -14.03 -3.62 -3.55
C GLU A 44 -12.57 -3.57 -3.05
N ILE A 45 -12.06 -4.70 -2.56
CA ILE A 45 -10.66 -4.87 -2.15
C ILE A 45 -10.09 -6.10 -2.84
N SER A 46 -8.91 -5.93 -3.45
CA SER A 46 -8.09 -7.02 -3.97
C SER A 46 -6.70 -6.95 -3.37
N ILE A 47 -6.24 -8.03 -2.77
CA ILE A 47 -4.93 -8.15 -2.13
C ILE A 47 -4.20 -9.34 -2.67
N ASP A 48 -3.01 -9.11 -3.22
CA ASP A 48 -2.07 -10.13 -3.65
C ASP A 48 -0.78 -9.99 -2.86
N GLN A 49 -0.50 -10.93 -1.96
CA GLN A 49 0.73 -10.95 -1.16
C GLN A 49 1.57 -12.18 -1.51
N TYR A 50 2.83 -11.96 -1.87
CA TYR A 50 3.78 -13.01 -2.21
C TYR A 50 5.05 -12.87 -1.36
N GLY A 51 5.15 -13.63 -0.26
CA GLY A 51 6.25 -13.54 0.70
C GLY A 51 5.76 -13.22 2.12
N GLU A 52 6.55 -12.49 2.88
CA GLU A 52 6.24 -12.06 4.25
C GLU A 52 5.78 -10.59 4.23
N HIS A 53 4.49 -10.35 4.28
CA HIS A 53 3.93 -9.01 4.17
C HIS A 53 2.80 -8.79 5.15
N ILE A 54 2.57 -7.51 5.51
CA ILE A 54 1.47 -7.11 6.37
C ILE A 54 0.64 -6.06 5.62
N ALA A 55 -0.67 -6.27 5.58
CA ALA A 55 -1.64 -5.32 5.07
C ALA A 55 -2.75 -5.07 6.09
N GLU A 56 -3.03 -3.82 6.40
CA GLU A 56 -4.19 -3.39 7.17
C GLU A 56 -5.01 -2.42 6.32
N ILE A 57 -6.27 -2.76 6.06
CA ILE A 57 -7.10 -2.07 5.08
C ILE A 57 -8.46 -1.77 5.67
N GLY A 58 -8.87 -0.48 5.61
CA GLY A 58 -10.20 -0.02 6.01
C GLY A 58 -10.89 0.74 4.87
N GLN A 59 -12.12 0.34 4.54
CA GLN A 59 -13.01 1.09 3.64
C GLN A 59 -14.33 1.39 4.33
N THR A 60 -14.72 2.66 4.33
CA THR A 60 -16.01 3.10 4.86
C THR A 60 -16.68 4.04 3.85
N GLY A 61 -17.94 3.78 3.53
CA GLY A 61 -18.69 4.51 2.51
C GLY A 61 -18.99 3.62 1.32
N ASP A 62 -19.17 4.21 0.14
CA ASP A 62 -19.70 3.48 -0.99
C ASP A 62 -18.77 3.53 -2.19
N GLU A 63 -18.72 2.46 -2.97
CA GLU A 63 -18.01 2.35 -4.25
C GLU A 63 -16.50 2.63 -4.16
N ASN A 64 -15.86 2.43 -3.00
CA ASN A 64 -14.43 2.60 -2.87
C ASN A 64 -13.68 1.36 -3.38
N THR A 65 -12.50 1.55 -3.99
CA THR A 65 -11.69 0.47 -4.54
C THR A 65 -10.25 0.51 -4.01
N ILE A 66 -9.76 -0.64 -3.55
CA ILE A 66 -8.35 -0.82 -3.17
C ILE A 66 -7.76 -2.02 -3.92
N ASN A 67 -6.65 -1.79 -4.61
CA ASN A 67 -5.82 -2.82 -5.22
C ASN A 67 -4.42 -2.80 -4.58
N LEU A 68 -4.05 -3.87 -3.90
CA LEU A 68 -2.76 -4.01 -3.25
C LEU A 68 -2.01 -5.20 -3.82
N THR A 69 -0.77 -4.98 -4.25
CA THR A 69 0.17 -6.05 -4.60
C THR A 69 1.45 -5.86 -3.77
N GLN A 70 1.81 -6.87 -3.00
CA GLN A 70 3.08 -6.93 -2.27
C GLN A 70 3.85 -8.16 -2.74
N ALA A 71 4.97 -7.94 -3.39
CA ALA A 71 5.83 -8.98 -3.90
C ALA A 71 7.22 -8.86 -3.28
N GLN A 72 7.83 -9.99 -3.00
CA GLN A 72 9.20 -10.04 -2.53
C GLN A 72 10.10 -10.32 -3.72
N SER A 73 10.97 -9.37 -4.07
CA SER A 73 12.08 -9.67 -4.94
C SER A 73 13.14 -10.45 -4.15
N ASN A 74 13.73 -11.47 -4.76
CA ASN A 74 14.79 -12.29 -4.17
C ASN A 74 15.88 -11.40 -3.52
N SER A 75 15.80 -11.21 -2.23
CA SER A 75 16.88 -10.64 -1.45
C SER A 75 18.00 -11.68 -1.38
N THR A 76 19.07 -11.44 -2.11
CA THR A 76 20.33 -12.14 -1.86
C THR A 76 20.81 -11.72 -0.47
N VAL A 77 20.86 -12.69 0.44
CA VAL A 77 21.41 -12.52 1.78
C VAL A 77 22.73 -11.74 1.69
N SER A 78 22.74 -10.54 2.27
CA SER A 78 23.98 -9.81 2.47
C SER A 78 24.85 -10.65 3.42
N SER A 79 26.11 -10.84 3.07
CA SER A 79 27.09 -11.63 3.82
C SER A 79 27.44 -11.08 5.21
N LEU A 80 26.66 -10.16 5.75
CA LEU A 80 26.87 -9.48 7.03
C LEU A 80 25.88 -9.89 8.14
N GLY A 81 24.97 -10.84 7.89
CA GLY A 81 24.18 -11.47 8.95
C GLY A 81 23.15 -10.55 9.63
N GLU A 82 22.81 -9.42 9.05
CA GLU A 82 21.68 -8.60 9.52
C GLU A 82 20.41 -9.08 8.82
N GLU A 83 19.54 -9.74 9.57
CA GLU A 83 18.16 -9.99 9.19
C GLU A 83 17.42 -8.63 9.15
N TYR A 84 17.42 -7.97 8.01
CA TYR A 84 16.41 -6.95 7.76
C TYR A 84 15.08 -7.66 7.54
N GLY A 85 14.08 -7.31 8.34
CA GLY A 85 12.74 -7.87 8.23
C GLY A 85 12.27 -7.82 6.77
N SER A 86 11.98 -8.99 6.24
CA SER A 86 11.79 -9.21 4.81
C SER A 86 10.37 -8.90 4.33
N GLY A 87 9.64 -7.98 4.97
CA GLY A 87 8.23 -7.75 4.69
C GLY A 87 7.89 -6.32 4.33
N ALA A 88 7.03 -6.13 3.34
CA ALA A 88 6.39 -4.85 3.11
C ALA A 88 5.21 -4.65 4.08
N PHE A 89 4.99 -3.40 4.47
CA PHE A 89 3.85 -2.99 5.28
C PHE A 89 2.97 -1.99 4.52
N ALA A 90 1.67 -2.25 4.48
CA ALA A 90 0.68 -1.36 3.88
C ALA A 90 -0.44 -1.03 4.87
N LEU A 91 -0.68 0.27 5.08
CA LEU A 91 -1.82 0.81 5.81
C LEU A 91 -2.68 1.64 4.85
N LEU A 92 -3.86 1.14 4.48
CA LEU A 92 -4.71 1.76 3.46
C LEU A 92 -6.10 2.05 4.03
N MET A 93 -6.48 3.32 4.06
CA MET A 93 -7.74 3.77 4.62
C MET A 93 -8.51 4.63 3.61
N GLN A 94 -9.76 4.27 3.34
CA GLN A 94 -10.68 5.06 2.51
C GLN A 94 -11.97 5.35 3.26
N HIS A 95 -12.36 6.61 3.23
CA HIS A 95 -13.64 7.06 3.78
C HIS A 95 -14.35 7.97 2.77
N GLY A 96 -15.60 7.62 2.41
CA GLY A 96 -16.43 8.40 1.50
C GLY A 96 -16.88 7.63 0.27
N PHE A 97 -16.83 8.26 -0.89
CA PHE A 97 -17.47 7.74 -2.11
C PHE A 97 -16.50 7.66 -3.29
N SER A 98 -16.47 6.54 -3.99
CA SER A 98 -15.69 6.32 -5.23
C SER A 98 -14.20 6.71 -5.13
N ASN A 99 -13.55 6.48 -4.00
CA ASN A 99 -12.12 6.67 -3.88
C ASN A 99 -11.37 5.43 -4.40
N GLU A 100 -10.20 5.64 -4.99
CA GLU A 100 -9.36 4.57 -5.56
C GLU A 100 -7.94 4.59 -4.98
N ILE A 101 -7.45 3.46 -4.48
CA ILE A 101 -6.05 3.25 -4.11
C ILE A 101 -5.49 2.10 -4.94
N THR A 102 -4.32 2.33 -5.54
CA THR A 102 -3.49 1.29 -6.15
C THR A 102 -2.10 1.35 -5.54
N LEU A 103 -1.69 0.27 -4.87
CA LEU A 103 -0.36 0.15 -4.26
C LEU A 103 0.35 -1.09 -4.77
N ALA A 104 1.57 -0.90 -5.26
CA ALA A 104 2.48 -2.00 -5.59
C ALA A 104 3.80 -1.82 -4.83
N GLN A 105 4.18 -2.81 -4.04
CA GLN A 105 5.43 -2.85 -3.29
C GLN A 105 6.22 -4.09 -3.69
N ASN A 106 7.44 -3.89 -4.18
CA ASN A 106 8.37 -4.96 -4.54
C ASN A 106 9.64 -4.83 -3.69
N GLY A 107 9.72 -5.58 -2.60
CA GLY A 107 10.74 -5.47 -1.57
C GLY A 107 10.15 -5.14 -0.20
N SER A 108 11.02 -4.72 0.74
CA SER A 108 10.63 -4.35 2.10
C SER A 108 10.38 -2.85 2.15
N HIS A 109 9.13 -2.43 2.00
CA HIS A 109 8.74 -1.02 1.93
C HIS A 109 7.57 -0.71 2.86
N TYR A 110 7.46 0.55 3.22
CA TYR A 110 6.33 1.09 3.99
C TYR A 110 5.48 2.00 3.12
N ALA A 111 4.17 1.80 3.15
CA ALA A 111 3.21 2.72 2.54
C ALA A 111 2.03 3.00 3.49
N SER A 112 1.69 4.27 3.63
CA SER A 112 0.49 4.72 4.33
C SER A 112 -0.31 5.63 3.41
N ILE A 113 -1.54 5.24 3.08
CA ILE A 113 -2.42 5.99 2.19
C ILE A 113 -3.77 6.20 2.86
N SER A 114 -4.17 7.46 2.99
CA SER A 114 -5.46 7.85 3.56
C SER A 114 -6.22 8.77 2.58
N GLN A 115 -7.43 8.39 2.23
CA GLN A 115 -8.33 9.19 1.39
C GLN A 115 -9.65 9.44 2.13
N ASN A 116 -10.01 10.71 2.25
CA ASN A 116 -11.26 11.15 2.85
C ASN A 116 -12.00 12.09 1.91
N GLY A 117 -13.22 11.75 1.53
CA GLY A 117 -14.03 12.51 0.59
C GLY A 117 -14.49 11.69 -0.60
N SER A 118 -14.41 12.23 -1.81
CA SER A 118 -14.94 11.52 -2.96
C SER A 118 -14.05 11.63 -4.20
N GLN A 119 -14.00 10.54 -4.96
CA GLN A 119 -13.30 10.48 -6.25
C GLN A 119 -11.80 10.83 -6.16
N ASN A 120 -11.18 10.62 -4.99
CA ASN A 120 -9.75 10.77 -4.84
C ASN A 120 -9.04 9.52 -5.37
N LYS A 121 -7.88 9.73 -6.00
CA LYS A 121 -7.06 8.65 -6.53
C LYS A 121 -5.64 8.73 -5.97
N ALA A 122 -5.11 7.59 -5.51
CA ALA A 122 -3.74 7.45 -5.09
C ALA A 122 -3.10 6.24 -5.77
N THR A 123 -1.96 6.46 -6.42
CA THR A 123 -1.17 5.39 -7.03
C THR A 123 0.24 5.43 -6.47
N VAL A 124 0.69 4.33 -5.86
CA VAL A 124 2.04 4.23 -5.27
C VAL A 124 2.73 2.99 -5.81
N LEU A 125 3.93 3.18 -6.35
CA LEU A 125 4.85 2.13 -6.77
C LEU A 125 6.15 2.28 -6.00
N GLN A 126 6.54 1.25 -5.24
CA GLN A 126 7.81 1.16 -4.56
C GLN A 126 8.56 -0.09 -5.03
N ASP A 127 9.73 0.10 -5.61
CA ASP A 127 10.56 -0.98 -6.15
C ASP A 127 12.02 -0.81 -5.71
N GLY A 128 12.53 -1.79 -4.97
CA GLY A 128 13.91 -1.76 -4.52
C GLY A 128 14.24 -2.93 -3.60
N LEU A 129 15.47 -3.41 -3.68
CA LEU A 129 15.86 -4.71 -3.12
C LEU A 129 16.49 -4.66 -1.72
N SER A 130 16.93 -3.48 -1.24
CA SER A 130 17.90 -3.48 -0.16
C SER A 130 17.49 -2.78 1.12
N LEU A 131 16.75 -1.69 1.05
CA LEU A 131 16.35 -0.90 2.22
C LEU A 131 15.00 -0.24 1.96
N GLU A 132 14.26 -0.01 3.02
CA GLU A 132 12.91 0.50 3.00
C GLU A 132 12.76 1.83 2.25
N ASN A 133 11.84 1.90 1.30
CA ASN A 133 11.28 3.15 0.82
C ASN A 133 10.00 3.47 1.62
N ILE A 134 9.76 4.75 1.88
CA ILE A 134 8.60 5.22 2.63
C ILE A 134 7.74 6.09 1.72
N ALA A 135 6.45 5.77 1.60
CA ALA A 135 5.46 6.57 0.88
C ALA A 135 4.26 6.89 1.78
N GLU A 136 3.93 8.17 1.88
CA GLU A 136 2.77 8.65 2.61
C GLU A 136 1.90 9.51 1.69
N VAL A 137 0.60 9.19 1.62
CA VAL A 137 -0.39 9.98 0.88
C VAL A 137 -1.57 10.30 1.79
N GLU A 138 -1.92 11.57 1.89
CA GLU A 138 -3.12 12.03 2.55
C GLU A 138 -3.92 12.92 1.58
N GLN A 139 -5.14 12.50 1.24
CA GLN A 139 -6.05 13.25 0.38
C GLN A 139 -7.36 13.54 1.13
N ASN A 140 -7.69 14.82 1.29
CA ASN A 140 -8.91 15.28 1.92
C ASN A 140 -9.68 16.19 0.94
N GLY A 141 -10.84 15.75 0.47
CA GLY A 141 -11.67 16.52 -0.46
C GLY A 141 -12.13 15.73 -1.66
N THR A 142 -12.10 16.33 -2.85
CA THR A 142 -12.72 15.71 -4.03
C THR A 142 -11.83 15.78 -5.26
N ASN A 143 -11.77 14.70 -6.03
CA ASN A 143 -11.00 14.63 -7.30
C ASN A 143 -9.51 14.96 -7.15
N ASN A 144 -8.89 14.61 -6.04
CA ASN A 144 -7.44 14.76 -5.89
C ASN A 144 -6.73 13.53 -6.45
N ASP A 145 -5.59 13.74 -7.12
CA ASP A 145 -4.77 12.69 -7.73
C ASP A 145 -3.33 12.76 -7.22
N ALA A 146 -2.84 11.66 -6.63
CA ALA A 146 -1.50 11.54 -6.11
C ALA A 146 -0.79 10.34 -6.70
N ILE A 147 0.39 10.54 -7.28
CA ILE A 147 1.23 9.48 -7.83
C ILE A 147 2.60 9.54 -7.19
N ILE A 148 3.06 8.42 -6.64
CA ILE A 148 4.41 8.25 -6.10
C ILE A 148 5.05 7.03 -6.78
N GLU A 149 6.24 7.25 -7.34
CA GLU A 149 7.08 6.19 -7.86
C GLU A 149 8.46 6.27 -7.20
N GLN A 150 8.85 5.23 -6.47
CA GLN A 150 10.15 5.16 -5.78
C GLN A 150 10.93 3.95 -6.27
N PHE A 151 12.09 4.19 -6.85
CA PHE A 151 13.02 3.18 -7.34
C PHE A 151 14.35 3.27 -6.61
N GLY A 152 14.79 2.17 -6.02
CA GLY A 152 16.01 2.12 -5.22
C GLY A 152 15.73 1.99 -3.73
N SER A 153 16.46 2.72 -2.88
CA SER A 153 16.41 2.47 -1.44
C SER A 153 16.42 3.74 -0.61
N GLN A 154 15.80 3.68 0.57
CA GLN A 154 15.74 4.77 1.56
C GLN A 154 15.14 6.08 1.01
N ASN A 155 14.34 6.01 -0.03
CA ASN A 155 13.60 7.17 -0.51
C ASN A 155 12.38 7.41 0.38
N SER A 156 12.09 8.68 0.66
CA SER A 156 10.93 9.08 1.46
C SER A 156 10.11 10.13 0.73
N THR A 157 8.81 9.88 0.60
CA THR A 157 7.88 10.77 -0.09
C THR A 157 6.63 11.00 0.74
N THR A 158 6.21 12.24 0.85
CA THR A 158 4.92 12.61 1.44
C THR A 158 4.14 13.51 0.47
N ILE A 159 2.91 13.13 0.15
CA ILE A 159 1.95 13.97 -0.58
C ILE A 159 0.75 14.24 0.33
N ARG A 160 0.44 15.51 0.55
CA ARG A 160 -0.76 15.95 1.25
C ARG A 160 -1.57 16.89 0.35
N GLN A 161 -2.81 16.53 0.05
CA GLN A 161 -3.73 17.31 -0.76
C GLN A 161 -5.02 17.58 0.04
N THR A 162 -5.39 18.87 0.16
CA THR A 162 -6.61 19.27 0.84
C THR A 162 -7.39 20.22 -0.08
N GLY A 163 -8.63 19.89 -0.39
CA GLY A 163 -9.46 20.64 -1.33
C GLY A 163 -9.87 19.82 -2.54
N ASN A 164 -9.96 20.44 -3.70
CA ASN A 164 -10.53 19.80 -4.87
C ASN A 164 -9.63 19.91 -6.10
N GLY A 165 -9.47 18.79 -6.81
CA GLY A 165 -8.82 18.76 -8.12
C GLY A 165 -7.30 18.97 -8.08
N HIS A 166 -6.66 18.69 -6.97
CA HIS A 166 -5.20 18.75 -6.87
C HIS A 166 -4.58 17.53 -7.55
N SER A 167 -3.44 17.74 -8.21
CA SER A 167 -2.65 16.67 -8.80
C SER A 167 -1.18 16.80 -8.40
N ALA A 168 -0.58 15.70 -7.96
CA ALA A 168 0.83 15.62 -7.59
C ALA A 168 1.43 14.32 -8.13
N HIS A 169 2.61 14.42 -8.77
CA HIS A 169 3.37 13.28 -9.23
C HIS A 169 4.83 13.40 -8.78
N ILE A 170 5.32 12.44 -8.02
CA ILE A 170 6.70 12.39 -7.53
C ILE A 170 7.35 11.10 -8.02
N VAL A 171 8.52 11.26 -8.66
CA VAL A 171 9.38 10.13 -9.05
C VAL A 171 10.72 10.29 -8.33
N GLN A 172 11.12 9.28 -7.57
CA GLN A 172 12.42 9.22 -6.92
C GLN A 172 13.21 8.03 -7.42
N VAL A 173 14.43 8.26 -7.86
CA VAL A 173 15.33 7.21 -8.34
C VAL A 173 16.67 7.33 -7.61
N GLY A 174 17.14 6.23 -7.03
CA GLY A 174 18.41 6.17 -6.32
C GLY A 174 18.26 5.94 -4.82
N TYR A 175 19.07 6.62 -4.03
CA TYR A 175 19.22 6.34 -2.61
C TYR A 175 19.02 7.60 -1.77
N GLY A 176 18.18 7.51 -0.72
CA GLY A 176 18.05 8.54 0.31
C GLY A 176 17.40 9.84 -0.14
N ASN A 177 16.64 9.83 -1.25
CA ASN A 177 15.94 11.02 -1.71
C ASN A 177 14.73 11.33 -0.81
N GLN A 178 14.46 12.62 -0.61
CA GLN A 178 13.29 13.07 0.13
C GLN A 178 12.47 14.06 -0.71
N ALA A 179 11.16 13.89 -0.73
CA ALA A 179 10.24 14.80 -1.42
C ALA A 179 8.95 14.99 -0.61
N THR A 180 8.47 16.23 -0.57
CA THR A 180 7.20 16.56 0.06
C THR A 180 6.41 17.52 -0.82
N VAL A 181 5.13 17.21 -1.06
CA VAL A 181 4.17 18.06 -1.76
C VAL A 181 2.99 18.33 -0.84
N ILE A 182 2.65 19.60 -0.65
CA ILE A 182 1.46 20.05 0.09
C ILE A 182 0.66 20.98 -0.81
N GLN A 183 -0.61 20.66 -1.02
CA GLN A 183 -1.56 21.42 -1.82
C GLN A 183 -2.85 21.65 -1.00
N ASN A 184 -3.28 22.91 -0.91
CA ASN A 184 -4.44 23.34 -0.11
C ASN A 184 -5.42 24.14 -0.98
#